data_5611f51a0a4c618881f40d9f2f142696
#
_entry.id   5611f51a0a4c618881f40d9f2f142696
#
_cell.length_a   1.000
_cell.length_b   1.000
_cell.length_c   1.000
_cell.angle_alpha   90.00
_cell.angle_beta   90.00
_cell.angle_gamma   90.00
#
_symmetry.space_group_name_H-M   'P 1'
#
loop_
_entity.id
_entity.type
_entity.pdbx_description
1 polymer ?
#
loop_
_entity_poly.entity_id
_entity_poly.type
_entity_poly.pdbx_seq_one_letter_code
_entity_poly.pdbx_strand_id
1 'polypeptide(L)'
;MYLIFMATRIPEGISTLVEAISSSEKKFFFVRSKIDLDISNEIFSNEPGSISREDVLVKVRNDCLKILGKRIGCNEQDIFLISSRDDEKGEFSGLVKAIRDVLPTKEKRESFILSLGILNRLSTETLKIIVEALEQRIWYVAAASAVAALPPIPGVSAAADIAMIVKELKLYRSKLGLPDETSDTFKMLTDTTQAKVTIASSFVQLATKSAGWLAPYATEAAAEEGARIFLPFIGSVIASALSFGTTYLALKDCLKTMEDAALAVLNEAAKEHLS
;
A
#
# COMPACT_ATOMS: atom_id res chain seq x y z
N MET A 1 -13.29 17.39 -0.50
CA MET A 1 -13.71 16.19 0.24
C MET A 1 -13.44 16.41 1.71
N TYR A 2 -14.35 15.94 2.58
CA TYR A 2 -14.22 15.98 4.04
C TYR A 2 -14.37 14.57 4.63
N LEU A 3 -13.65 14.29 5.71
CA LEU A 3 -13.82 13.08 6.54
C LEU A 3 -14.30 13.54 7.92
N ILE A 4 -15.44 13.02 8.37
CA ILE A 4 -16.04 13.37 9.65
C ILE A 4 -15.93 12.14 10.55
N PHE A 5 -15.02 12.22 11.54
CA PHE A 5 -14.78 11.13 12.47
C PHE A 5 -15.68 11.23 13.70
N MET A 6 -16.28 10.10 14.08
CA MET A 6 -17.10 9.94 15.27
C MET A 6 -16.66 8.70 16.03
N ALA A 7 -16.40 8.85 17.35
CA ALA A 7 -15.89 7.73 18.15
C ALA A 7 -16.97 6.97 18.93
N THR A 8 -18.02 7.66 19.43
CA THR A 8 -19.07 7.03 20.26
C THR A 8 -20.45 7.53 19.88
N ARG A 9 -20.90 8.63 20.45
CA ARG A 9 -22.21 9.25 20.13
C ARG A 9 -22.03 10.30 19.05
N ILE A 10 -23.06 10.46 18.23
CA ILE A 10 -23.12 11.55 17.27
C ILE A 10 -23.44 12.83 18.05
N PRO A 11 -22.53 13.83 18.08
CA PRO A 11 -22.78 15.08 18.81
C PRO A 11 -24.00 15.82 18.25
N GLU A 12 -24.77 16.51 19.10
CA GLU A 12 -25.96 17.26 18.68
C GLU A 12 -25.66 18.33 17.63
N GLY A 13 -24.48 18.96 17.69
CA GLY A 13 -24.02 19.98 16.73
C GLY A 13 -23.53 19.47 15.39
N ILE A 14 -23.46 18.13 15.17
CA ILE A 14 -22.91 17.59 13.92
C ILE A 14 -23.77 17.97 12.70
N SER A 15 -25.09 18.13 12.89
CA SER A 15 -26.00 18.55 11.85
C SER A 15 -25.62 19.90 11.24
N THR A 16 -25.31 20.88 12.08
CA THR A 16 -24.90 22.22 11.63
C THR A 16 -23.57 22.18 10.84
N LEU A 17 -22.61 21.35 11.30
CA LEU A 17 -21.34 21.16 10.60
C LEU A 17 -21.57 20.55 9.22
N VAL A 18 -22.42 19.54 9.13
CA VAL A 18 -22.68 18.84 7.87
C VAL A 18 -23.53 19.66 6.93
N GLU A 19 -24.48 20.43 7.41
CA GLU A 19 -25.22 21.42 6.60
C GLU A 19 -24.26 22.44 5.98
N ALA A 20 -23.30 22.95 6.73
CA ALA A 20 -22.26 23.85 6.24
C ALA A 20 -21.34 23.16 5.20
N ILE A 21 -21.01 21.88 5.38
CA ILE A 21 -20.23 21.11 4.40
C ILE A 21 -21.05 20.80 3.16
N SER A 22 -22.31 20.42 3.29
CA SER A 22 -23.23 20.12 2.17
C SER A 22 -23.44 21.34 1.28
N SER A 23 -23.55 22.53 1.86
CA SER A 23 -23.64 23.78 1.09
C SER A 23 -22.38 24.10 0.29
N SER A 24 -21.25 23.44 0.57
CA SER A 24 -19.98 23.63 -0.17
C SER A 24 -19.84 22.74 -1.42
N GLU A 25 -20.84 21.92 -1.76
CA GLU A 25 -20.85 20.96 -2.87
C GLU A 25 -19.69 19.95 -2.83
N LYS A 26 -19.06 19.76 -1.69
CA LYS A 26 -17.93 18.85 -1.53
C LYS A 26 -18.38 17.51 -0.99
N LYS A 27 -17.89 16.43 -1.58
CA LYS A 27 -18.10 15.07 -1.07
C LYS A 27 -17.58 14.95 0.35
N PHE A 28 -18.33 14.25 1.21
CA PHE A 28 -17.92 13.92 2.57
C PHE A 28 -18.19 12.44 2.86
N PHE A 29 -17.46 11.91 3.82
CA PHE A 29 -17.67 10.58 4.36
C PHE A 29 -17.73 10.64 5.88
N PHE A 30 -18.63 9.86 6.46
CA PHE A 30 -18.70 9.64 7.90
C PHE A 30 -17.91 8.38 8.26
N VAL A 31 -17.04 8.54 9.26
CA VAL A 31 -16.20 7.46 9.75
C VAL A 31 -16.53 7.20 11.20
N ARG A 32 -17.27 6.13 11.48
CA ARG A 32 -17.52 5.64 12.83
C ARG A 32 -16.33 4.81 13.26
N SER A 33 -15.53 5.33 14.17
CA SER A 33 -14.35 4.63 14.72
C SER A 33 -14.69 3.85 15.98
N LYS A 34 -13.78 2.98 16.43
CA LYS A 34 -13.91 2.16 17.65
C LYS A 34 -15.11 1.20 17.68
N ILE A 35 -15.45 0.64 16.51
CA ILE A 35 -16.54 -0.33 16.43
C ILE A 35 -16.24 -1.62 17.21
N ASP A 36 -14.97 -1.93 17.46
CA ASP A 36 -14.53 -3.00 18.36
C ASP A 36 -15.14 -2.85 19.76
N LEU A 37 -15.20 -1.64 20.29
CA LEU A 37 -15.85 -1.36 21.58
C LEU A 37 -17.36 -1.47 21.49
N ASP A 38 -17.99 -0.98 20.42
CA ASP A 38 -19.44 -1.09 20.22
C ASP A 38 -19.83 -2.58 20.17
N ILE A 39 -19.07 -3.41 19.42
CA ILE A 39 -19.28 -4.86 19.31
C ILE A 39 -19.10 -5.55 20.68
N SER A 40 -17.99 -5.27 21.37
CA SER A 40 -17.69 -5.87 22.67
C SER A 40 -18.77 -5.54 23.71
N ASN A 41 -19.23 -4.30 23.76
CA ASN A 41 -20.25 -3.85 24.69
C ASN A 41 -21.62 -4.50 24.41
N GLU A 42 -22.02 -4.63 23.14
CA GLU A 42 -23.29 -5.26 22.77
C GLU A 42 -23.27 -6.77 23.04
N ILE A 43 -22.19 -7.46 22.71
CA ILE A 43 -22.05 -8.89 23.01
C ILE A 43 -22.04 -9.14 24.51
N PHE A 44 -21.35 -8.29 25.29
CA PHE A 44 -21.30 -8.43 26.75
C PHE A 44 -22.65 -8.13 27.44
N SER A 45 -23.45 -7.24 26.83
CA SER A 45 -24.75 -6.83 27.41
C SER A 45 -25.90 -7.77 27.08
N ASN A 46 -25.69 -8.75 26.23
CA ASN A 46 -26.71 -9.70 25.79
C ASN A 46 -26.34 -11.15 26.18
N GLU A 47 -27.28 -12.08 26.11
CA GLU A 47 -27.01 -13.48 26.37
C GLU A 47 -25.99 -14.05 25.38
N PRO A 48 -25.07 -14.92 25.82
CA PRO A 48 -24.06 -15.49 24.94
C PRO A 48 -24.70 -16.17 23.71
N GLY A 49 -24.28 -15.68 22.51
CA GLY A 49 -24.76 -16.22 21.24
C GLY A 49 -26.09 -15.63 20.72
N SER A 50 -26.72 -14.69 21.45
CA SER A 50 -27.99 -14.07 21.03
C SER A 50 -27.84 -12.99 19.96
N ILE A 51 -26.66 -12.38 19.84
CA ILE A 51 -26.35 -11.33 18.88
C ILE A 51 -25.04 -11.65 18.18
N SER A 52 -25.07 -11.64 16.84
CA SER A 52 -23.86 -11.75 16.04
C SER A 52 -23.16 -10.40 15.91
N ARG A 53 -21.91 -10.44 15.52
CA ARG A 53 -21.13 -9.24 15.21
C ARG A 53 -21.77 -8.45 14.06
N GLU A 54 -22.23 -9.15 13.02
CA GLU A 54 -22.89 -8.58 11.86
C GLU A 54 -24.16 -7.82 12.25
N ASP A 55 -24.94 -8.35 13.19
CA ASP A 55 -26.14 -7.67 13.71
C ASP A 55 -25.78 -6.35 14.40
N VAL A 56 -24.67 -6.34 15.17
CA VAL A 56 -24.18 -5.10 15.81
C VAL A 56 -23.76 -4.07 14.78
N LEU A 57 -23.03 -4.46 13.73
CA LEU A 57 -22.62 -3.56 12.66
C LEU A 57 -23.82 -2.97 11.93
N VAL A 58 -24.81 -3.78 11.62
CA VAL A 58 -26.08 -3.33 11.00
C VAL A 58 -26.82 -2.35 11.93
N LYS A 59 -26.89 -2.64 13.24
CA LYS A 59 -27.50 -1.75 14.22
C LYS A 59 -26.78 -0.40 14.28
N VAL A 60 -25.46 -0.38 14.41
CA VAL A 60 -24.67 0.85 14.46
C VAL A 60 -24.83 1.68 13.19
N ARG A 61 -24.82 1.03 12.02
CA ARG A 61 -25.03 1.70 10.73
C ARG A 61 -26.41 2.33 10.64
N ASN A 62 -27.47 1.59 11.03
CA ASN A 62 -28.83 2.09 11.04
C ASN A 62 -29.01 3.27 11.99
N ASP A 63 -28.35 3.27 13.14
CA ASP A 63 -28.39 4.39 14.07
C ASP A 63 -27.69 5.64 13.49
N CYS A 64 -26.57 5.46 12.82
CA CYS A 64 -25.94 6.54 12.06
C CYS A 64 -26.88 7.08 10.97
N LEU A 65 -27.50 6.22 10.18
CA LEU A 65 -28.44 6.61 9.12
C LEU A 65 -29.69 7.33 9.64
N LYS A 66 -30.25 6.90 10.77
CA LYS A 66 -31.41 7.58 11.40
C LYS A 66 -31.10 9.02 11.74
N ILE A 67 -29.88 9.30 12.21
CA ILE A 67 -29.47 10.64 12.64
C ILE A 67 -29.01 11.48 11.44
N LEU A 68 -28.22 10.91 10.56
CA LEU A 68 -27.57 11.62 9.45
C LEU A 68 -28.46 11.65 8.20
N GLY A 69 -29.15 10.55 7.87
CA GLY A 69 -29.95 10.42 6.66
C GLY A 69 -31.15 11.37 6.63
N LYS A 70 -31.84 11.54 7.76
CA LYS A 70 -33.03 12.42 7.85
C LYS A 70 -32.69 13.91 7.72
N ARG A 71 -31.50 14.32 8.11
CA ARG A 71 -31.12 15.75 8.19
C ARG A 71 -30.28 16.23 7.02
N ILE A 72 -29.53 15.32 6.36
CA ILE A 72 -28.40 15.71 5.50
C ILE A 72 -28.35 14.93 4.18
N GLY A 73 -29.29 14.00 3.95
CA GLY A 73 -29.28 13.15 2.74
C GLY A 73 -28.07 12.22 2.66
N CYS A 74 -27.48 11.84 3.81
CA CYS A 74 -26.36 10.89 3.85
C CYS A 74 -26.85 9.51 3.43
N ASN A 75 -26.15 8.88 2.50
CA ASN A 75 -26.40 7.53 2.05
C ASN A 75 -25.58 6.50 2.83
N GLU A 76 -26.02 5.26 2.81
CA GLU A 76 -25.32 4.15 3.45
C GLU A 76 -23.86 4.03 2.97
N GLN A 77 -23.62 4.28 1.70
CA GLN A 77 -22.30 4.23 1.05
C GLN A 77 -21.34 5.33 1.52
N ASP A 78 -21.83 6.33 2.23
CA ASP A 78 -21.03 7.43 2.76
C ASP A 78 -20.61 7.22 4.22
N ILE A 79 -21.03 6.10 4.83
CA ILE A 79 -20.76 5.74 6.23
C ILE A 79 -19.82 4.54 6.27
N PHE A 80 -18.69 4.69 6.96
CA PHE A 80 -17.69 3.64 7.16
C PHE A 80 -17.51 3.32 8.63
N LEU A 81 -17.61 2.05 8.97
CA LEU A 81 -17.44 1.52 10.33
C LEU A 81 -16.04 0.95 10.45
N ILE A 82 -15.18 1.57 11.25
CA ILE A 82 -13.76 1.19 11.36
C ILE A 82 -13.33 0.91 12.80
N SER A 83 -12.33 0.05 12.95
CA SER A 83 -11.57 -0.13 14.17
C SER A 83 -10.09 0.08 13.90
N SER A 84 -9.37 0.74 14.80
CA SER A 84 -7.91 0.86 14.73
C SER A 84 -7.19 -0.34 15.37
N ARG A 85 -7.93 -1.27 15.99
CA ARG A 85 -7.39 -2.48 16.62
C ARG A 85 -7.62 -3.74 15.80
N ASP A 86 -8.60 -3.71 14.91
CA ASP A 86 -9.04 -4.90 14.17
C ASP A 86 -9.48 -4.47 12.76
N ASP A 87 -8.51 -4.28 11.88
CA ASP A 87 -8.74 -3.80 10.52
C ASP A 87 -9.44 -4.82 9.63
N GLU A 88 -9.19 -6.12 9.88
CA GLU A 88 -9.85 -7.19 9.12
C GLU A 88 -11.36 -7.22 9.37
N LYS A 89 -11.77 -6.69 10.50
CA LYS A 89 -13.17 -6.64 10.91
C LYS A 89 -13.86 -5.30 10.64
N GLY A 90 -13.20 -4.35 10.02
CA GLY A 90 -13.74 -3.04 9.71
C GLY A 90 -13.82 -2.76 8.21
N GLU A 91 -14.33 -1.58 7.87
CA GLU A 91 -14.50 -1.12 6.49
C GLU A 91 -13.38 -0.17 6.04
N PHE A 92 -12.19 -0.28 6.64
CA PHE A 92 -11.08 0.64 6.35
C PHE A 92 -10.66 0.58 4.88
N SER A 93 -10.57 -0.60 4.30
CA SER A 93 -10.25 -0.77 2.87
C SER A 93 -11.33 -0.18 1.95
N GLY A 94 -12.60 -0.29 2.35
CA GLY A 94 -13.73 0.37 1.67
C GLY A 94 -13.61 1.89 1.70
N LEU A 95 -13.27 2.46 2.86
CA LEU A 95 -13.01 3.89 3.03
C LEU A 95 -11.85 4.36 2.14
N VAL A 96 -10.74 3.61 2.10
CA VAL A 96 -9.59 3.92 1.24
C VAL A 96 -9.99 3.95 -0.24
N LYS A 97 -10.76 2.96 -0.70
CA LYS A 97 -11.28 2.92 -2.08
C LYS A 97 -12.18 4.12 -2.37
N ALA A 98 -13.11 4.43 -1.46
CA ALA A 98 -14.02 5.56 -1.62
C ALA A 98 -13.28 6.91 -1.68
N ILE A 99 -12.26 7.12 -0.84
CA ILE A 99 -11.41 8.31 -0.89
C ILE A 99 -10.67 8.41 -2.22
N ARG A 100 -10.05 7.30 -2.66
CA ARG A 100 -9.35 7.24 -3.94
C ARG A 100 -10.25 7.65 -5.09
N ASP A 101 -11.47 7.14 -5.13
CA ASP A 101 -12.39 7.31 -6.26
C ASP A 101 -12.92 8.76 -6.37
N VAL A 102 -12.95 9.49 -5.26
CA VAL A 102 -13.34 10.92 -5.24
C VAL A 102 -12.19 11.86 -5.62
N LEU A 103 -10.94 11.39 -5.57
CA LEU A 103 -9.80 12.24 -5.94
C LEU A 103 -9.80 12.53 -7.45
N PRO A 104 -9.66 13.82 -7.86
CA PRO A 104 -9.99 14.26 -9.21
C PRO A 104 -8.98 13.80 -10.28
N THR A 105 -7.70 13.67 -9.93
CA THR A 105 -6.66 13.33 -10.91
C THR A 105 -6.00 12.00 -10.59
N LYS A 106 -5.47 11.34 -11.62
CA LYS A 106 -4.78 10.06 -11.50
C LYS A 106 -3.56 10.18 -10.56
N GLU A 107 -2.78 11.24 -10.71
CA GLU A 107 -1.57 11.48 -9.89
C GLU A 107 -1.93 11.62 -8.40
N LYS A 108 -3.06 12.29 -8.08
CA LYS A 108 -3.53 12.41 -6.69
C LYS A 108 -3.99 11.07 -6.14
N ARG A 109 -4.64 10.24 -6.93
CA ARG A 109 -5.06 8.89 -6.54
C ARG A 109 -3.85 8.01 -6.24
N GLU A 110 -2.87 7.98 -7.14
CA GLU A 110 -1.63 7.23 -6.96
C GLU A 110 -0.85 7.72 -5.73
N SER A 111 -0.67 9.03 -5.58
CA SER A 111 0.02 9.62 -4.44
C SER A 111 -0.68 9.30 -3.12
N PHE A 112 -2.01 9.33 -3.09
CA PHE A 112 -2.79 8.96 -1.91
C PHE A 112 -2.55 7.48 -1.55
N ILE A 113 -2.74 6.56 -2.49
CA ILE A 113 -2.54 5.13 -2.25
C ILE A 113 -1.10 4.84 -1.79
N LEU A 114 -0.11 5.43 -2.44
CA LEU A 114 1.29 5.23 -2.06
C LEU A 114 1.63 5.86 -0.70
N SER A 115 0.90 6.89 -0.25
CA SER A 115 1.07 7.46 1.08
C SER A 115 0.59 6.53 2.20
N LEU A 116 -0.30 5.59 1.89
CA LEU A 116 -0.78 4.59 2.85
C LEU A 116 0.28 3.52 3.20
N GLY A 117 1.43 3.50 2.52
CA GLY A 117 2.49 2.53 2.78
C GLY A 117 2.97 2.46 4.24
N ILE A 118 2.79 3.55 5.00
CA ILE A 118 3.06 3.57 6.45
C ILE A 118 1.96 2.81 7.23
N LEU A 119 0.74 2.74 6.69
CA LEU A 119 -0.42 2.06 7.27
C LEU A 119 -0.51 0.58 6.85
N ASN A 120 0.41 0.13 6.01
CA ASN A 120 0.46 -1.25 5.51
C ASN A 120 0.50 -2.33 6.60
N ARG A 121 0.95 -1.96 7.78
CA ARG A 121 0.98 -2.89 8.93
C ARG A 121 -0.40 -3.22 9.48
N LEU A 122 -1.46 -2.68 8.87
CA LEU A 122 -2.80 -2.73 9.42
C LEU A 122 -3.71 -3.75 8.73
N SER A 123 -3.54 -4.06 7.43
CA SER A 123 -4.48 -4.95 6.73
C SER A 123 -3.92 -5.53 5.43
N THR A 124 -4.15 -6.83 5.24
CA THR A 124 -3.85 -7.54 3.98
C THR A 124 -4.56 -6.91 2.76
N GLU A 125 -5.77 -6.37 2.95
CA GLU A 125 -6.50 -5.72 1.87
C GLU A 125 -5.89 -4.37 1.48
N THR A 126 -5.41 -3.60 2.46
CA THR A 126 -4.70 -2.36 2.19
C THR A 126 -3.40 -2.63 1.44
N LEU A 127 -2.68 -3.69 1.82
CA LEU A 127 -1.49 -4.14 1.10
C LEU A 127 -1.79 -4.43 -0.38
N LYS A 128 -2.87 -5.18 -0.68
CA LYS A 128 -3.29 -5.46 -2.06
C LYS A 128 -3.57 -4.20 -2.87
N ILE A 129 -4.25 -3.21 -2.29
CA ILE A 129 -4.50 -1.92 -2.95
C ILE A 129 -3.19 -1.20 -3.32
N ILE A 130 -2.18 -1.28 -2.44
CA ILE A 130 -0.87 -0.69 -2.70
C ILE A 130 -0.13 -1.45 -3.79
N VAL A 131 -0.16 -2.78 -3.74
CA VAL A 131 0.44 -3.64 -4.78
C VAL A 131 -0.16 -3.33 -6.15
N GLU A 132 -1.49 -3.25 -6.27
CA GLU A 132 -2.17 -2.87 -7.52
C GLU A 132 -1.69 -1.51 -8.05
N ALA A 133 -1.51 -0.52 -7.17
CA ALA A 133 -0.99 0.79 -7.57
C ALA A 133 0.48 0.74 -8.02
N LEU A 134 1.31 -0.09 -7.37
CA LEU A 134 2.70 -0.32 -7.75
C LEU A 134 2.80 -1.08 -9.07
N GLU A 135 1.94 -2.08 -9.31
CA GLU A 135 1.89 -2.79 -10.61
C GLU A 135 1.56 -1.86 -11.78
N GLN A 136 0.58 -0.96 -11.62
CA GLN A 136 0.28 0.04 -12.64
C GLN A 136 1.49 0.94 -12.93
N ARG A 137 2.26 1.27 -11.90
CA ARG A 137 3.46 2.08 -12.02
C ARG A 137 4.57 1.38 -12.79
N ILE A 138 4.71 0.05 -12.68
CA ILE A 138 5.72 -0.74 -13.45
C ILE A 138 5.59 -0.46 -14.95
N TRP A 139 4.37 -0.39 -15.46
CA TRP A 139 4.14 -0.12 -16.88
C TRP A 139 4.74 1.21 -17.33
N TYR A 140 4.58 2.28 -16.52
CA TYR A 140 5.16 3.60 -16.85
C TYR A 140 6.68 3.59 -16.81
N VAL A 141 7.27 2.92 -15.83
CA VAL A 141 8.72 2.81 -15.70
C VAL A 141 9.31 2.03 -16.86
N ALA A 142 8.69 0.90 -17.22
CA ALA A 142 9.13 0.11 -18.36
C ALA A 142 8.98 0.86 -19.71
N ALA A 143 7.92 1.65 -19.86
CA ALA A 143 7.74 2.49 -21.05
C ALA A 143 8.77 3.62 -21.10
N ALA A 144 9.09 4.26 -19.98
CA ALA A 144 10.10 5.32 -19.91
C ALA A 144 11.50 4.78 -20.22
N SER A 145 11.84 3.57 -19.73
CA SER A 145 13.08 2.88 -20.05
C SER A 145 13.20 2.61 -21.56
N ALA A 146 12.13 2.14 -22.19
CA ALA A 146 12.11 1.90 -23.64
C ALA A 146 12.32 3.17 -24.47
N VAL A 147 11.81 4.33 -24.02
CA VAL A 147 12.00 5.62 -24.70
C VAL A 147 13.41 6.17 -24.49
N ALA A 148 14.00 5.96 -23.32
CA ALA A 148 15.36 6.38 -22.99
C ALA A 148 16.42 5.64 -23.82
N ALA A 149 16.08 4.46 -24.36
CA ALA A 149 16.93 3.64 -25.21
C ALA A 149 16.99 4.12 -26.70
N LEU A 150 16.22 5.15 -27.06
CA LEU A 150 16.11 5.60 -28.46
C LEU A 150 17.34 6.33 -29.06
N PRO A 151 18.19 7.09 -28.34
CA PRO A 151 19.48 7.46 -28.85
C PRO A 151 20.50 6.37 -28.49
N PRO A 152 21.16 5.71 -29.47
CA PRO A 152 22.11 4.66 -29.17
C PRO A 152 23.44 5.26 -28.69
N ILE A 153 23.48 5.76 -27.46
CA ILE A 153 24.72 6.08 -26.76
C ILE A 153 24.95 4.92 -25.80
N PRO A 154 25.80 3.94 -26.16
CA PRO A 154 26.08 2.80 -25.30
C PRO A 154 26.62 3.29 -23.95
N GLY A 155 26.19 2.66 -22.86
CA GLY A 155 26.64 2.94 -21.51
C GLY A 155 25.85 4.01 -20.74
N VAL A 156 25.40 5.08 -21.35
CA VAL A 156 24.62 6.14 -20.67
C VAL A 156 23.18 5.68 -20.40
N SER A 157 22.58 4.97 -21.34
CA SER A 157 21.24 4.40 -21.19
C SER A 157 21.19 3.34 -20.09
N ALA A 158 22.17 2.42 -20.05
CA ALA A 158 22.21 1.36 -19.03
C ALA A 158 22.33 1.89 -17.60
N ALA A 159 23.16 2.92 -17.37
CA ALA A 159 23.29 3.53 -16.05
C ALA A 159 22.01 4.25 -15.62
N ALA A 160 21.32 4.94 -16.53
CA ALA A 160 20.06 5.59 -16.27
C ALA A 160 18.94 4.57 -15.96
N ASP A 161 18.87 3.46 -16.69
CA ASP A 161 17.90 2.40 -16.49
C ASP A 161 18.09 1.71 -15.15
N ILE A 162 19.33 1.40 -14.75
CA ILE A 162 19.63 0.81 -13.44
C ILE A 162 19.27 1.78 -12.33
N ALA A 163 19.60 3.06 -12.46
CA ALA A 163 19.23 4.06 -11.46
C ALA A 163 17.71 4.14 -11.29
N MET A 164 16.95 4.02 -12.39
CA MET A 164 15.49 3.99 -12.36
C MET A 164 14.97 2.73 -11.65
N ILE A 165 15.50 1.55 -11.98
CA ILE A 165 15.17 0.28 -11.31
C ILE A 165 15.46 0.37 -9.80
N VAL A 166 16.64 0.86 -9.40
CA VAL A 166 17.00 1.04 -7.98
C VAL A 166 16.00 1.92 -7.26
N LYS A 167 15.60 3.03 -7.89
CA LYS A 167 14.60 3.95 -7.34
C LYS A 167 13.26 3.26 -7.13
N GLU A 168 12.82 2.46 -8.10
CA GLU A 168 11.56 1.71 -7.99
C GLU A 168 11.63 0.62 -6.91
N LEU A 169 12.69 -0.16 -6.85
CA LEU A 169 12.83 -1.20 -5.82
C LEU A 169 12.87 -0.61 -4.40
N LYS A 170 13.55 0.53 -4.21
CA LYS A 170 13.52 1.27 -2.93
C LYS A 170 12.11 1.76 -2.60
N LEU A 171 11.36 2.24 -3.62
CA LEU A 171 9.98 2.66 -3.45
C LEU A 171 9.11 1.48 -3.03
N TYR A 172 9.21 0.32 -3.71
CA TYR A 172 8.43 -0.89 -3.37
C TYR A 172 8.70 -1.32 -1.93
N ARG A 173 9.97 -1.47 -1.55
CA ARG A 173 10.36 -1.82 -0.18
C ARG A 173 9.75 -0.88 0.85
N SER A 174 9.84 0.44 0.61
CA SER A 174 9.30 1.47 1.51
C SER A 174 7.77 1.41 1.58
N LYS A 175 7.08 1.23 0.43
CA LYS A 175 5.61 1.25 0.38
C LYS A 175 4.98 -0.03 0.89
N LEU A 176 5.68 -1.15 0.76
CA LEU A 176 5.26 -2.43 1.33
C LEU A 176 5.62 -2.57 2.82
N GLY A 177 6.28 -1.56 3.42
CA GLY A 177 6.56 -1.54 4.84
C GLY A 177 7.53 -2.63 5.30
N LEU A 178 8.40 -3.13 4.43
CA LEU A 178 9.38 -4.15 4.77
C LEU A 178 10.39 -3.58 5.78
N PRO A 179 10.61 -4.28 6.92
CA PRO A 179 11.51 -3.81 7.96
C PRO A 179 12.97 -3.82 7.47
N ASP A 180 13.78 -2.99 8.09
CA ASP A 180 15.23 -3.00 7.89
C ASP A 180 15.83 -4.20 8.61
N GLU A 181 16.81 -4.88 8.02
CA GLU A 181 17.47 -6.06 8.60
C GLU A 181 18.17 -5.75 9.95
N THR A 182 18.48 -4.47 10.18
CA THR A 182 19.07 -3.99 11.44
C THR A 182 18.04 -3.60 12.48
N SER A 183 16.74 -3.51 12.11
CA SER A 183 15.68 -3.06 12.99
C SER A 183 15.28 -4.11 14.02
N ASP A 184 14.78 -3.66 15.17
CA ASP A 184 14.27 -4.56 16.21
C ASP A 184 13.03 -5.32 15.72
N THR A 185 12.20 -4.70 14.87
CA THR A 185 11.07 -5.37 14.23
C THR A 185 11.53 -6.59 13.42
N PHE A 186 12.63 -6.48 12.66
CA PHE A 186 13.16 -7.61 11.89
C PHE A 186 13.66 -8.75 12.82
N LYS A 187 14.33 -8.41 13.92
CA LYS A 187 14.85 -9.39 14.87
C LYS A 187 13.77 -10.18 15.61
N MET A 188 12.56 -9.60 15.74
CA MET A 188 11.40 -10.28 16.35
C MET A 188 10.70 -11.26 15.41
N LEU A 189 10.94 -11.19 14.10
CA LEU A 189 10.35 -12.09 13.12
C LEU A 189 10.94 -13.50 13.23
N THR A 190 10.13 -14.50 12.88
CA THR A 190 10.61 -15.89 12.73
C THR A 190 11.67 -16.01 11.65
N ASP A 191 12.56 -17.01 11.76
CA ASP A 191 13.64 -17.25 10.78
C ASP A 191 13.11 -17.35 9.35
N THR A 192 11.94 -17.95 9.16
CA THR A 192 11.28 -18.08 7.85
C THR A 192 10.88 -16.74 7.28
N THR A 193 10.32 -15.85 8.11
CA THR A 193 9.89 -14.50 7.68
C THR A 193 11.11 -13.60 7.47
N GLN A 194 12.13 -13.69 8.34
CA GLN A 194 13.41 -13.01 8.15
C GLN A 194 14.04 -13.38 6.80
N ALA A 195 14.08 -14.67 6.45
CA ALA A 195 14.61 -15.13 5.16
C ALA A 195 13.88 -14.50 3.97
N LYS A 196 12.56 -14.41 4.00
CA LYS A 196 11.77 -13.75 2.95
C LYS A 196 12.10 -12.25 2.83
N VAL A 197 12.19 -11.55 3.96
CA VAL A 197 12.52 -10.11 3.98
C VAL A 197 13.95 -9.90 3.47
N THR A 198 14.89 -10.75 3.83
CA THR A 198 16.29 -10.69 3.35
C THR A 198 16.37 -10.90 1.85
N ILE A 199 15.66 -11.90 1.30
CA ILE A 199 15.58 -12.11 -0.15
C ILE A 199 15.00 -10.87 -0.84
N ALA A 200 13.90 -10.33 -0.37
CA ALA A 200 13.28 -9.13 -0.91
C ALA A 200 14.21 -7.90 -0.85
N SER A 201 14.97 -7.75 0.24
CA SER A 201 15.93 -6.67 0.43
C SER A 201 17.17 -6.83 -0.46
N SER A 202 17.57 -8.06 -0.77
CA SER A 202 18.74 -8.35 -1.60
C SER A 202 18.61 -7.75 -3.02
N PHE A 203 17.41 -7.66 -3.58
CA PHE A 203 17.17 -7.01 -4.87
C PHE A 203 17.59 -5.54 -4.86
N VAL A 204 17.26 -4.81 -3.79
CA VAL A 204 17.66 -3.39 -3.63
C VAL A 204 19.17 -3.26 -3.48
N GLN A 205 19.78 -4.14 -2.68
CA GLN A 205 21.23 -4.12 -2.45
C GLN A 205 22.01 -4.43 -3.73
N LEU A 206 21.61 -5.49 -4.44
CA LEU A 206 22.24 -5.91 -5.70
C LEU A 206 22.12 -4.84 -6.78
N ALA A 207 20.92 -4.28 -6.97
CA ALA A 207 20.70 -3.21 -7.93
C ALA A 207 21.53 -1.94 -7.57
N THR A 208 21.62 -1.60 -6.28
CA THR A 208 22.39 -0.44 -5.83
C THR A 208 23.91 -0.65 -6.05
N LYS A 209 24.43 -1.84 -5.76
CA LYS A 209 25.83 -2.19 -6.02
C LYS A 209 26.16 -2.13 -7.52
N SER A 210 25.26 -2.66 -8.35
CA SER A 210 25.41 -2.61 -9.82
C SER A 210 25.43 -1.18 -10.35
N ALA A 211 24.55 -0.29 -9.83
CA ALA A 211 24.56 1.12 -10.19
C ALA A 211 25.87 1.82 -9.78
N GLY A 212 26.36 1.57 -8.58
CA GLY A 212 27.63 2.12 -8.09
C GLY A 212 28.85 1.63 -8.88
N TRP A 213 28.82 0.38 -9.32
CA TRP A 213 29.90 -0.24 -10.10
C TRP A 213 29.92 0.25 -11.56
N LEU A 214 28.75 0.50 -12.15
CA LEU A 214 28.63 1.02 -13.53
C LEU A 214 28.82 2.52 -13.65
N ALA A 215 28.65 3.29 -12.57
CA ALA A 215 28.82 4.73 -12.59
C ALA A 215 30.19 5.23 -13.09
N PRO A 216 31.36 4.59 -12.73
CA PRO A 216 32.67 4.94 -13.27
C PRO A 216 32.89 4.48 -14.72
N TYR A 217 32.14 3.49 -15.17
CA TYR A 217 32.30 2.82 -16.46
C TYR A 217 31.25 3.24 -17.50
N ALA A 218 30.67 4.43 -17.35
CA ALA A 218 29.78 5.01 -18.36
C ALA A 218 30.48 5.24 -19.74
N THR A 219 31.66 4.60 -19.95
CA THR A 219 32.38 4.49 -21.21
C THR A 219 32.24 3.07 -21.76
N GLU A 220 31.80 3.00 -22.93
CA GLU A 220 31.36 2.05 -23.96
C GLU A 220 31.64 0.54 -23.87
N ALA A 221 32.62 0.01 -23.16
CA ALA A 221 32.98 -1.40 -23.28
C ALA A 221 32.90 -2.22 -21.98
N ALA A 222 33.01 -1.60 -20.83
CA ALA A 222 33.09 -2.31 -19.53
C ALA A 222 31.70 -2.62 -18.92
N ALA A 223 30.67 -1.94 -19.34
CA ALA A 223 29.30 -2.13 -18.83
C ALA A 223 28.71 -3.51 -19.18
N GLU A 224 28.99 -4.00 -20.39
CA GLU A 224 28.45 -5.28 -20.86
C GLU A 224 29.11 -6.50 -20.16
N GLU A 225 30.41 -6.46 -19.93
CA GLU A 225 31.15 -7.61 -19.41
C GLU A 225 30.96 -7.75 -17.89
N GLY A 226 30.90 -6.65 -17.16
CA GLY A 226 30.64 -6.65 -15.73
C GLY A 226 29.21 -7.04 -15.37
N ALA A 227 28.24 -6.67 -16.19
CA ALA A 227 26.85 -7.05 -16.02
C ALA A 227 26.60 -8.56 -16.20
N ARG A 228 27.35 -9.19 -17.10
CA ARG A 228 27.27 -10.65 -17.35
C ARG A 228 27.82 -11.50 -16.22
N ILE A 229 28.79 -11.00 -15.49
CA ILE A 229 29.51 -11.78 -14.46
C ILE A 229 28.77 -11.80 -13.12
N PHE A 230 28.01 -10.74 -12.79
CA PHE A 230 27.56 -10.53 -11.40
C PHE A 230 26.12 -10.95 -11.07
N LEU A 231 25.21 -11.09 -12.03
CA LEU A 231 23.79 -11.28 -11.71
C LEU A 231 23.04 -12.11 -12.76
N PRO A 232 22.70 -13.38 -12.52
CA PRO A 232 21.90 -14.16 -13.47
C PRO A 232 20.56 -13.50 -13.79
N PHE A 233 19.96 -12.79 -12.83
CA PHE A 233 18.65 -12.16 -13.01
C PHE A 233 18.77 -10.67 -13.41
N ILE A 234 19.46 -9.83 -12.63
CA ILE A 234 19.69 -8.41 -12.99
C ILE A 234 20.69 -8.30 -14.14
N GLY A 235 21.66 -9.20 -14.23
CA GLY A 235 22.60 -9.26 -15.35
C GLY A 235 21.93 -9.57 -16.68
N SER A 236 20.93 -10.44 -16.72
CA SER A 236 20.14 -10.69 -17.92
C SER A 236 19.26 -9.50 -18.33
N VAL A 237 18.75 -8.75 -17.37
CA VAL A 237 18.01 -7.50 -17.58
C VAL A 237 18.91 -6.40 -18.16
N ILE A 238 20.15 -6.30 -17.67
CA ILE A 238 21.13 -5.29 -18.13
C ILE A 238 21.78 -5.67 -19.46
N ALA A 239 22.06 -6.97 -19.68
CA ALA A 239 22.73 -7.47 -20.89
C ALA A 239 21.81 -7.58 -22.12
N SER A 240 20.51 -7.72 -21.93
CA SER A 240 19.53 -7.63 -23.00
C SER A 240 19.13 -6.17 -23.14
N ALA A 241 19.77 -5.38 -24.05
CA ALA A 241 19.39 -4.00 -24.34
C ALA A 241 17.95 -3.74 -23.86
N LEU A 242 17.80 -3.10 -22.66
CA LEU A 242 16.60 -3.15 -21.81
C LEU A 242 15.34 -2.89 -22.63
N SER A 243 14.70 -3.97 -23.08
CA SER A 243 13.44 -3.87 -23.75
C SER A 243 12.34 -3.64 -22.68
N PHE A 244 11.28 -2.96 -23.06
CA PHE A 244 10.08 -2.80 -22.24
C PHE A 244 9.70 -4.12 -21.52
N GLY A 245 9.72 -5.24 -22.26
CA GLY A 245 9.30 -6.54 -21.73
C GLY A 245 10.19 -7.07 -20.61
N THR A 246 11.50 -6.96 -20.73
CA THR A 246 12.46 -7.46 -19.72
C THR A 246 12.41 -6.61 -18.45
N THR A 247 12.35 -5.29 -18.56
CA THR A 247 12.21 -4.37 -17.42
C THR A 247 10.88 -4.60 -16.69
N TYR A 248 9.79 -4.75 -17.46
CA TYR A 248 8.47 -5.00 -16.91
C TYR A 248 8.43 -6.30 -16.10
N LEU A 249 8.90 -7.41 -16.68
CA LEU A 249 8.90 -8.72 -16.02
C LEU A 249 9.77 -8.71 -14.77
N ALA A 250 10.97 -8.14 -14.85
CA ALA A 250 11.88 -8.06 -13.73
C ALA A 250 11.31 -7.27 -12.55
N LEU A 251 10.74 -6.09 -12.79
CA LEU A 251 10.12 -5.30 -11.74
C LEU A 251 8.88 -5.99 -11.16
N LYS A 252 8.11 -6.70 -11.99
CA LYS A 252 6.95 -7.46 -11.54
C LYS A 252 7.33 -8.61 -10.62
N ASP A 253 8.37 -9.38 -10.95
CA ASP A 253 8.87 -10.49 -10.13
C ASP A 253 9.45 -9.98 -8.81
N CYS A 254 10.19 -8.86 -8.83
CA CYS A 254 10.68 -8.21 -7.62
C CYS A 254 9.53 -7.73 -6.72
N LEU A 255 8.50 -7.08 -7.31
CA LEU A 255 7.34 -6.61 -6.58
C LEU A 255 6.59 -7.78 -5.92
N LYS A 256 6.37 -8.88 -6.64
CA LYS A 256 5.74 -10.08 -6.11
C LYS A 256 6.51 -10.70 -4.94
N THR A 257 7.83 -10.80 -5.05
CA THR A 257 8.66 -11.31 -3.95
C THR A 257 8.60 -10.40 -2.71
N MET A 258 8.56 -9.08 -2.93
CA MET A 258 8.41 -8.11 -1.83
C MET A 258 7.00 -8.15 -1.21
N GLU A 259 5.96 -8.38 -2.01
CA GLU A 259 4.59 -8.61 -1.54
C GLU A 259 4.51 -9.85 -0.65
N ASP A 260 5.07 -10.99 -1.09
CA ASP A 260 5.10 -12.24 -0.33
C ASP A 260 5.83 -12.08 1.02
N ALA A 261 6.90 -11.28 1.05
CA ALA A 261 7.60 -10.93 2.28
C ALA A 261 6.74 -10.03 3.19
N ALA A 262 6.08 -9.02 2.64
CA ALA A 262 5.21 -8.12 3.40
C ALA A 262 3.99 -8.84 3.99
N LEU A 263 3.37 -9.76 3.23
CA LEU A 263 2.30 -10.62 3.72
C LEU A 263 2.77 -11.52 4.86
N ALA A 264 3.99 -12.07 4.78
CA ALA A 264 4.54 -12.89 5.86
C ALA A 264 4.72 -12.06 7.15
N VAL A 265 5.25 -10.84 7.04
CA VAL A 265 5.40 -9.92 8.19
C VAL A 265 4.04 -9.57 8.80
N LEU A 266 3.04 -9.25 7.97
CA LEU A 266 1.68 -8.95 8.43
C LEU A 266 1.04 -10.13 9.17
N ASN A 267 1.11 -11.32 8.60
CA ASN A 267 0.53 -12.53 9.19
C ASN A 267 1.17 -12.90 10.52
N GLU A 268 2.47 -12.61 10.69
CA GLU A 268 3.19 -12.85 11.94
C GLU A 268 2.78 -11.83 13.01
N ALA A 269 2.75 -10.54 12.65
CA ALA A 269 2.29 -9.48 13.54
C ALA A 269 0.84 -9.69 14.01
N ALA A 270 -0.05 -10.19 13.13
CA ALA A 270 -1.42 -10.52 13.50
C ALA A 270 -1.52 -11.66 14.52
N LYS A 271 -0.62 -12.64 14.49
CA LYS A 271 -0.58 -13.75 15.46
C LYS A 271 -0.12 -13.28 16.85
N GLU A 272 0.84 -12.35 16.92
CA GLU A 272 1.31 -11.81 18.21
C GLU A 272 0.24 -10.98 18.93
N HIS A 273 -0.67 -10.34 18.20
CA HIS A 273 -1.79 -9.59 18.79
C HIS A 273 -2.95 -10.47 19.26
N LEU A 274 -2.98 -11.74 18.87
CA LEU A 274 -4.02 -12.72 19.25
C LEU A 274 -3.57 -13.65 20.38
N SER A 275 -2.32 -13.61 20.79
CA SER A 275 -1.75 -14.37 21.92
C SER A 275 -1.63 -13.47 23.16
#